data_8070d15ea6439baba5661aedad01fd1a
#
_entry.id   8070d15ea6439baba5661aedad01fd1a
#
_cell.length_a   1.000
_cell.length_b   1.000
_cell.length_c   1.000
_cell.angle_alpha   90.00
_cell.angle_beta   90.00
_cell.angle_gamma   90.00
#
_symmetry.space_group_name_H-M   'P 1'
#
loop_
_entity.id
_entity.type
_entity.pdbx_description
1 polymer ?
#
loop_
_entity_poly.entity_id
_entity_poly.type
_entity_poly.pdbx_seq_one_letter_code
_entity_poly.pdbx_strand_id
1 'polypeptide(L)'
;MGNIIVGLDLGTSNVRTVIGEITEDNKIEIIGTAQKASAGLRNGIIVNRESAMECIKNCIEEAEQKAGYEVYSCVTAIGGQQVESQNSTGFLPIASHGKGAREITKQDIKNVIDASNSINIPYDRKMLHVIPQNFIIDGNLPCKEPLGNLAVRLEAEVLIITTSKTAIANITQCIERAGYSIDNIMLKTLASMHAVMDPEERDLGSIIIDLGGGTTDAIVINKDAPVCTVSIPVGGNLVTNDIAVVKGVSAANAEKIKIEDGCCWLDAMEGEREVIIPGAGGRPPEVCARSEICEIIEPRMQEIFTMIRDEIIDRADLQLSGNIILTGGGALMPGVVQLAESVFGTTAVRIGVPGDFGGIREEYRRPDFATAVGLVNGYFEGFCGSDSPNKKSKKGQNEKHSDEIGLIQKFFKKFF
;
A
#
# COMPACT_ATOMS: atom_id res chain seq x y z
N MET A 1 13.26 7.34 -26.04
CA MET A 1 12.61 7.87 -24.83
C MET A 1 12.73 6.78 -23.80
N GLY A 2 13.40 7.03 -22.68
CA GLY A 2 13.53 6.06 -21.59
C GLY A 2 12.13 5.66 -21.08
N ASN A 3 11.97 4.40 -20.72
CA ASN A 3 10.76 3.93 -20.09
C ASN A 3 10.72 4.48 -18.66
N ILE A 4 10.04 5.60 -18.45
CA ILE A 4 9.89 6.23 -17.14
C ILE A 4 8.59 5.75 -16.50
N ILE A 5 8.66 5.39 -15.23
CA ILE A 5 7.51 5.07 -14.37
C ILE A 5 7.50 6.06 -13.21
N VAL A 6 6.35 6.68 -12.97
CA VAL A 6 6.18 7.65 -11.87
C VAL A 6 5.21 7.11 -10.85
N GLY A 7 5.66 6.93 -9.62
CA GLY A 7 4.83 6.56 -8.48
C GLY A 7 4.43 7.79 -7.67
N LEU A 8 3.13 8.03 -7.49
CA LEU A 8 2.55 9.12 -6.72
C LEU A 8 1.76 8.58 -5.53
N ASP A 9 2.29 8.77 -4.33
CA ASP A 9 1.60 8.46 -3.07
C ASP A 9 0.91 9.71 -2.50
N LEU A 10 -0.41 9.64 -2.36
CA LEU A 10 -1.25 10.69 -1.79
C LEU A 10 -1.51 10.42 -0.31
N GLY A 11 -0.53 10.71 0.53
CA GLY A 11 -0.64 10.52 1.98
C GLY A 11 -1.35 11.68 2.69
N THR A 12 -1.94 11.40 3.86
CA THR A 12 -2.63 12.42 4.68
C THR A 12 -1.68 13.51 5.18
N SER A 13 -0.44 13.16 5.54
CA SER A 13 0.57 14.10 6.06
C SER A 13 1.52 14.59 4.97
N ASN A 14 1.87 13.74 4.00
CA ASN A 14 2.79 14.08 2.92
C ASN A 14 2.32 13.46 1.60
N VAL A 15 2.51 14.20 0.51
CA VAL A 15 2.47 13.69 -0.87
C VAL A 15 3.90 13.34 -1.26
N ARG A 16 4.11 12.17 -1.87
CA ARG A 16 5.42 11.72 -2.33
C ARG A 16 5.38 11.29 -3.78
N THR A 17 6.40 11.70 -4.51
CA THR A 17 6.62 11.30 -5.92
C THR A 17 7.96 10.59 -6.04
N VAL A 18 7.98 9.48 -6.75
CA VAL A 18 9.19 8.73 -7.10
C VAL A 18 9.21 8.50 -8.61
N ILE A 19 10.33 8.82 -9.24
CA ILE A 19 10.54 8.61 -10.68
C ILE A 19 11.57 7.50 -10.85
N GLY A 20 11.17 6.42 -11.50
CA GLY A 20 12.02 5.29 -11.87
C GLY A 20 12.25 5.23 -13.36
N GLU A 21 13.49 4.98 -13.77
CA GLU A 21 13.88 4.70 -15.14
C GLU A 21 14.13 3.21 -15.32
N ILE A 22 13.62 2.64 -16.42
CA ILE A 22 13.91 1.26 -16.80
C ILE A 22 15.21 1.26 -17.60
N THR A 23 16.26 0.67 -17.03
CA THR A 23 17.57 0.56 -17.64
C THR A 23 17.59 -0.44 -18.81
N GLU A 24 18.68 -0.43 -19.61
CA GLU A 24 18.89 -1.39 -20.71
C GLU A 24 18.91 -2.86 -20.22
N ASP A 25 19.34 -3.08 -18.97
CA ASP A 25 19.32 -4.39 -18.31
C ASP A 25 17.95 -4.82 -17.80
N ASN A 26 16.89 -4.08 -18.13
CA ASN A 26 15.52 -4.31 -17.66
C ASN A 26 15.41 -4.31 -16.12
N LYS A 27 16.06 -3.35 -15.47
CA LYS A 27 15.96 -3.06 -14.04
C LYS A 27 15.44 -1.64 -13.84
N ILE A 28 14.89 -1.38 -12.67
CA ILE A 28 14.50 -0.02 -12.27
C ILE A 28 15.69 0.66 -11.59
N GLU A 29 15.90 1.93 -11.93
CA GLU A 29 16.77 2.84 -11.22
C GLU A 29 15.98 4.08 -10.80
N ILE A 30 16.00 4.44 -9.52
CA ILE A 30 15.30 5.63 -9.00
C ILE A 30 16.14 6.88 -9.28
N ILE A 31 15.62 7.76 -10.12
CA ILE A 31 16.33 8.95 -10.61
C ILE A 31 15.77 10.27 -10.06
N GLY A 32 14.58 10.27 -9.47
CA GLY A 32 13.96 11.46 -8.89
C GLY A 32 13.03 11.14 -7.75
N THR A 33 13.06 11.95 -6.70
CA THR A 33 12.13 11.87 -5.57
C THR A 33 11.72 13.26 -5.12
N ALA A 34 10.49 13.36 -4.63
CA ALA A 34 10.01 14.57 -3.95
C ALA A 34 9.06 14.21 -2.82
N GLN A 35 9.02 15.09 -1.82
CA GLN A 35 8.08 15.04 -0.72
C GLN A 35 7.57 16.45 -0.41
N LYS A 36 6.25 16.60 -0.32
CA LYS A 36 5.57 17.84 0.09
C LYS A 36 4.60 17.58 1.22
N ALA A 37 4.51 18.53 2.14
CA ALA A 37 3.45 18.49 3.14
C ALA A 37 2.08 18.47 2.45
N SER A 38 1.23 17.54 2.84
CA SER A 38 -0.08 17.35 2.22
C SER A 38 -1.05 18.43 2.69
N ALA A 39 -1.82 18.95 1.75
CA ALA A 39 -2.97 19.79 2.03
C ALA A 39 -4.20 19.25 1.29
N GLY A 40 -5.37 19.37 1.93
CA GLY A 40 -6.63 18.93 1.33
C GLY A 40 -6.92 17.43 1.44
N LEU A 41 -6.11 16.66 2.18
CA LEU A 41 -6.38 15.26 2.51
C LEU A 41 -6.63 15.08 4.01
N ARG A 42 -7.58 14.22 4.36
CA ARG A 42 -7.86 13.82 5.75
C ARG A 42 -8.21 12.33 5.79
N ASN A 43 -7.52 11.56 6.62
CA ASN A 43 -7.71 10.10 6.77
C ASN A 43 -7.73 9.35 5.41
N GLY A 44 -6.80 9.69 4.51
CA GLY A 44 -6.72 9.11 3.17
C GLY A 44 -7.80 9.57 2.18
N ILE A 45 -8.63 10.56 2.52
CA ILE A 45 -9.72 11.08 1.69
C ILE A 45 -9.42 12.52 1.27
N ILE A 46 -9.64 12.84 0.00
CA ILE A 46 -9.55 14.22 -0.50
C ILE A 46 -10.76 15.00 -0.03
N VAL A 47 -10.54 16.00 0.83
CA VAL A 47 -11.57 16.91 1.38
C VAL A 47 -11.52 18.30 0.75
N ASN A 48 -10.37 18.73 0.21
CA ASN A 48 -10.20 19.95 -0.56
C ASN A 48 -9.40 19.66 -1.83
N ARG A 49 -10.07 19.71 -2.98
CA ARG A 49 -9.48 19.34 -4.27
C ARG A 49 -8.44 20.33 -4.77
N GLU A 50 -8.63 21.63 -4.54
CA GLU A 50 -7.71 22.67 -5.01
C GLU A 50 -6.37 22.56 -4.30
N SER A 51 -6.39 22.45 -2.97
CA SER A 51 -5.18 22.25 -2.18
C SER A 51 -4.47 20.95 -2.51
N ALA A 52 -5.24 19.86 -2.73
CA ALA A 52 -4.65 18.56 -3.11
C ALA A 52 -4.01 18.62 -4.51
N MET A 53 -4.67 19.25 -5.48
CA MET A 53 -4.15 19.45 -6.83
C MET A 53 -2.83 20.23 -6.82
N GLU A 54 -2.76 21.33 -6.06
CA GLU A 54 -1.55 22.14 -5.93
C GLU A 54 -0.40 21.35 -5.30
N CYS A 55 -0.67 20.57 -4.23
CA CYS A 55 0.33 19.69 -3.62
C CYS A 55 0.85 18.63 -4.60
N ILE A 56 -0.06 18.00 -5.38
CA ILE A 56 0.30 17.01 -6.39
C ILE A 56 1.24 17.64 -7.43
N LYS A 57 0.83 18.77 -7.99
CA LYS A 57 1.58 19.49 -9.01
C LYS A 57 2.99 19.84 -8.50
N ASN A 58 3.08 20.51 -7.36
CA ASN A 58 4.35 20.95 -6.78
C ASN A 58 5.27 19.76 -6.43
N CYS A 59 4.70 18.62 -6.04
CA CYS A 59 5.47 17.42 -5.71
C CYS A 59 6.03 16.74 -6.97
N ILE A 60 5.24 16.63 -8.03
CA ILE A 60 5.70 16.05 -9.30
C ILE A 60 6.74 16.97 -9.94
N GLU A 61 6.50 18.28 -10.02
CA GLU A 61 7.44 19.26 -10.60
C GLU A 61 8.82 19.26 -9.89
N GLU A 62 8.86 19.08 -8.57
CA GLU A 62 10.14 18.94 -7.85
C GLU A 62 10.85 17.63 -8.20
N ALA A 63 10.12 16.52 -8.32
CA ALA A 63 10.70 15.25 -8.73
C ALA A 63 11.23 15.31 -10.18
N GLU A 64 10.52 15.97 -11.10
CA GLU A 64 10.93 16.24 -12.47
C GLU A 64 12.26 17.01 -12.54
N GLN A 65 12.37 18.07 -11.74
CA GLN A 65 13.59 18.88 -11.68
C GLN A 65 14.81 18.07 -11.24
N LYS A 66 14.63 17.16 -10.26
CA LYS A 66 15.71 16.28 -9.79
C LYS A 66 16.06 15.20 -10.81
N ALA A 67 15.05 14.63 -11.47
CA ALA A 67 15.24 13.58 -12.45
C ALA A 67 15.73 14.10 -13.81
N GLY A 68 15.48 15.38 -14.14
CA GLY A 68 15.75 15.94 -15.45
C GLY A 68 14.81 15.44 -16.57
N TYR A 69 13.63 14.93 -16.20
CA TYR A 69 12.62 14.39 -17.12
C TYR A 69 11.26 15.05 -16.89
N GLU A 70 10.51 15.26 -17.97
CA GLU A 70 9.14 15.74 -17.94
C GLU A 70 8.16 14.56 -17.74
N VAL A 71 7.25 14.69 -16.78
CA VAL A 71 6.25 13.68 -16.41
C VAL A 71 4.93 13.99 -17.10
N TYR A 72 4.31 12.98 -17.73
CA TYR A 72 2.98 13.08 -18.36
C TYR A 72 1.94 12.22 -17.67
N SER A 73 2.36 11.15 -17.02
CA SER A 73 1.49 10.21 -16.36
C SER A 73 2.12 9.62 -15.11
N CYS A 74 1.28 9.11 -14.22
CA CYS A 74 1.73 8.47 -13.00
C CYS A 74 0.87 7.25 -12.62
N VAL A 75 1.44 6.39 -11.81
CA VAL A 75 0.75 5.34 -11.06
C VAL A 75 0.49 5.86 -9.67
N THR A 76 -0.72 5.69 -9.15
CA THR A 76 -1.08 6.18 -7.81
C THR A 76 -1.67 5.09 -6.94
N ALA A 77 -1.74 5.36 -5.63
CA ALA A 77 -2.29 4.42 -4.65
C ALA A 77 -3.63 4.90 -4.08
N ILE A 78 -4.42 3.91 -3.66
CA ILE A 78 -5.62 4.13 -2.84
C ILE A 78 -5.56 3.23 -1.61
N GLY A 79 -5.94 3.74 -0.44
CA GLY A 79 -5.96 3.02 0.85
C GLY A 79 -6.99 3.62 1.79
N GLY A 80 -6.90 3.27 3.07
CA GLY A 80 -7.82 3.79 4.08
C GLY A 80 -9.19 3.07 4.08
N GLN A 81 -10.13 3.56 4.88
CA GLN A 81 -11.45 2.95 5.12
C GLN A 81 -12.34 2.79 3.88
N GLN A 82 -12.00 3.42 2.77
CA GLN A 82 -12.73 3.29 1.51
C GLN A 82 -12.43 1.98 0.77
N VAL A 83 -11.44 1.22 1.24
CA VAL A 83 -11.07 -0.09 0.70
C VAL A 83 -11.68 -1.20 1.56
N GLU A 84 -12.21 -2.22 0.92
CA GLU A 84 -12.69 -3.44 1.53
C GLU A 84 -12.15 -4.64 0.77
N SER A 85 -11.90 -5.72 1.47
CA SER A 85 -11.50 -6.99 0.86
C SER A 85 -12.43 -8.11 1.30
N GLN A 86 -12.68 -9.05 0.39
CA GLN A 86 -13.41 -10.27 0.67
C GLN A 86 -12.88 -11.43 -0.14
N ASN A 87 -12.91 -12.61 0.45
CA ASN A 87 -12.57 -13.85 -0.24
C ASN A 87 -13.77 -14.37 -1.04
N SER A 88 -13.48 -14.94 -2.20
CA SER A 88 -14.47 -15.56 -3.05
C SER A 88 -13.92 -16.84 -3.69
N THR A 89 -14.80 -17.79 -4.00
CA THR A 89 -14.42 -19.05 -4.67
C THR A 89 -15.25 -19.21 -5.93
N GLY A 90 -14.58 -19.50 -7.05
CA GLY A 90 -15.21 -19.83 -8.32
C GLY A 90 -14.99 -21.28 -8.70
N PHE A 91 -15.89 -21.83 -9.51
CA PHE A 91 -15.84 -23.21 -9.98
C PHE A 91 -15.95 -23.26 -11.49
N LEU A 92 -15.19 -24.15 -12.13
CA LEU A 92 -15.26 -24.39 -13.55
C LEU A 92 -15.20 -25.90 -13.85
N PRO A 93 -16.17 -26.49 -14.53
CA PRO A 93 -16.05 -27.84 -15.09
C PRO A 93 -15.04 -27.82 -16.24
N ILE A 94 -14.00 -28.67 -16.12
CA ILE A 94 -12.94 -28.79 -17.14
C ILE A 94 -13.29 -29.86 -18.15
N ALA A 95 -13.78 -31.01 -17.68
CA ALA A 95 -14.22 -32.09 -18.57
C ALA A 95 -15.59 -31.79 -19.18
N SER A 96 -15.77 -32.10 -20.46
CA SER A 96 -17.10 -32.11 -21.09
C SER A 96 -17.90 -33.31 -20.58
N HIS A 97 -19.24 -33.21 -20.53
CA HIS A 97 -20.14 -34.29 -20.14
C HIS A 97 -19.79 -35.61 -20.88
N GLY A 98 -19.52 -36.67 -20.13
CA GLY A 98 -19.18 -37.98 -20.66
C GLY A 98 -17.77 -38.19 -21.19
N LYS A 99 -16.90 -37.19 -21.10
CA LYS A 99 -15.46 -37.28 -21.39
C LYS A 99 -14.65 -37.27 -20.08
N GLY A 100 -13.56 -38.02 -20.04
CA GLY A 100 -12.64 -38.04 -18.87
C GLY A 100 -11.91 -36.73 -18.65
N ALA A 101 -11.02 -36.68 -17.65
CA ALA A 101 -10.19 -35.53 -17.37
C ALA A 101 -9.43 -35.03 -18.61
N ARG A 102 -9.27 -33.72 -18.74
CA ARG A 102 -8.40 -33.09 -19.74
C ARG A 102 -7.44 -32.09 -19.12
N GLU A 103 -6.44 -31.70 -19.87
CA GLU A 103 -5.49 -30.68 -19.42
C GLU A 103 -6.17 -29.31 -19.21
N ILE A 104 -5.79 -28.66 -18.12
CA ILE A 104 -6.18 -27.29 -17.80
C ILE A 104 -5.43 -26.33 -18.72
N THR A 105 -6.16 -25.46 -19.40
CA THR A 105 -5.61 -24.42 -20.27
C THR A 105 -5.56 -23.05 -19.59
N LYS A 106 -4.79 -22.11 -20.15
CA LYS A 106 -4.81 -20.69 -19.70
C LYS A 106 -6.21 -20.09 -19.74
N GLN A 107 -7.03 -20.48 -20.70
CA GLN A 107 -8.42 -20.00 -20.80
C GLN A 107 -9.28 -20.53 -19.65
N ASP A 108 -9.08 -21.77 -19.21
CA ASP A 108 -9.79 -22.32 -18.05
C ASP A 108 -9.45 -21.59 -16.78
N ILE A 109 -8.17 -21.26 -16.58
CA ILE A 109 -7.72 -20.47 -15.42
C ILE A 109 -8.35 -19.09 -15.44
N LYS A 110 -8.38 -18.41 -16.59
CA LYS A 110 -9.09 -17.14 -16.72
C LYS A 110 -10.57 -17.29 -16.39
N ASN A 111 -11.24 -18.28 -16.95
CA ASN A 111 -12.68 -18.48 -16.77
C ASN A 111 -13.04 -18.79 -15.29
N VAL A 112 -12.22 -19.55 -14.56
CA VAL A 112 -12.48 -19.84 -13.16
C VAL A 112 -12.27 -18.62 -12.26
N ILE A 113 -11.28 -17.76 -12.58
CA ILE A 113 -11.10 -16.47 -11.91
C ILE A 113 -12.29 -15.54 -12.22
N ASP A 114 -12.74 -15.47 -13.46
CA ASP A 114 -13.92 -14.69 -13.86
C ASP A 114 -15.19 -15.20 -13.16
N ALA A 115 -15.31 -16.52 -12.96
CA ALA A 115 -16.40 -17.10 -12.17
C ALA A 115 -16.34 -16.70 -10.69
N SER A 116 -15.14 -16.57 -10.13
CA SER A 116 -14.95 -16.09 -8.76
C SER A 116 -15.36 -14.63 -8.56
N ASN A 117 -15.38 -13.83 -9.65
CA ASN A 117 -15.77 -12.42 -9.64
C ASN A 117 -17.27 -12.20 -9.64
N SER A 118 -18.06 -13.27 -9.75
CA SER A 118 -19.55 -13.20 -9.80
C SER A 118 -20.15 -12.94 -8.41
N ILE A 119 -19.61 -11.95 -7.69
CA ILE A 119 -20.10 -11.49 -6.39
C ILE A 119 -20.96 -10.23 -6.56
N ASN A 120 -21.86 -10.00 -5.63
CA ASN A 120 -22.65 -8.77 -5.61
C ASN A 120 -21.83 -7.62 -5.00
N ILE A 121 -21.31 -6.75 -5.86
CA ILE A 121 -20.60 -5.54 -5.43
C ILE A 121 -21.61 -4.39 -5.29
N PRO A 122 -21.65 -3.68 -4.14
CA PRO A 122 -22.50 -2.51 -3.97
C PRO A 122 -22.31 -1.48 -5.09
N TYR A 123 -23.39 -0.81 -5.48
CA TYR A 123 -23.40 0.11 -6.62
C TYR A 123 -22.39 1.26 -6.53
N ASP A 124 -22.10 1.75 -5.32
CA ASP A 124 -21.14 2.81 -5.01
C ASP A 124 -19.68 2.34 -4.97
N ARG A 125 -19.44 1.03 -5.10
CA ARG A 125 -18.10 0.43 -5.09
C ARG A 125 -17.67 -0.03 -6.46
N LYS A 126 -16.35 -0.15 -6.63
CA LYS A 126 -15.68 -0.65 -7.81
C LYS A 126 -14.62 -1.67 -7.41
N MET A 127 -14.49 -2.71 -8.18
CA MET A 127 -13.41 -3.68 -8.06
C MET A 127 -12.07 -3.00 -8.40
N LEU A 128 -11.10 -3.11 -7.50
CA LEU A 128 -9.76 -2.57 -7.66
C LEU A 128 -8.78 -3.66 -8.07
N HIS A 129 -8.80 -4.78 -7.36
CA HIS A 129 -7.97 -5.96 -7.65
C HIS A 129 -8.76 -7.25 -7.47
N VAL A 130 -8.38 -8.27 -8.25
CA VAL A 130 -8.76 -9.67 -8.05
C VAL A 130 -7.47 -10.46 -8.03
N ILE A 131 -7.14 -11.05 -6.90
CA ILE A 131 -5.85 -11.70 -6.68
C ILE A 131 -6.09 -13.17 -6.36
N PRO A 132 -5.68 -14.11 -7.25
CA PRO A 132 -5.74 -15.52 -6.94
C PRO A 132 -4.87 -15.85 -5.73
N GLN A 133 -5.45 -16.60 -4.80
CA GLN A 133 -4.76 -17.08 -3.61
C GLN A 133 -4.32 -18.54 -3.78
N ASN A 134 -5.21 -19.35 -4.36
CA ASN A 134 -5.00 -20.78 -4.55
C ASN A 134 -5.92 -21.34 -5.62
N PHE A 135 -5.54 -22.46 -6.21
CA PHE A 135 -6.41 -23.27 -7.07
C PHE A 135 -6.60 -24.66 -6.44
N ILE A 136 -7.77 -25.26 -6.69
CA ILE A 136 -8.08 -26.61 -6.18
C ILE A 136 -8.52 -27.46 -7.37
N ILE A 137 -7.77 -28.55 -7.63
CA ILE A 137 -8.07 -29.51 -8.70
C ILE A 137 -8.91 -30.63 -8.10
N ASP A 138 -10.04 -30.91 -8.72
CA ASP A 138 -10.98 -31.98 -8.38
C ASP A 138 -11.41 -32.00 -6.91
N GLY A 139 -11.39 -30.82 -6.26
CA GLY A 139 -11.89 -30.60 -4.90
C GLY A 139 -10.98 -31.01 -3.76
N ASN A 140 -9.81 -31.58 -4.03
CA ASN A 140 -8.92 -32.10 -2.99
C ASN A 140 -7.42 -31.85 -3.19
N LEU A 141 -7.00 -31.35 -4.33
CA LEU A 141 -5.59 -31.07 -4.64
C LEU A 141 -5.36 -29.55 -4.75
N PRO A 142 -4.93 -28.86 -3.68
CA PRO A 142 -4.56 -27.48 -3.75
C PRO A 142 -3.25 -27.32 -4.54
N CYS A 143 -3.19 -26.34 -5.43
CA CYS A 143 -1.99 -26.03 -6.20
C CYS A 143 -1.92 -24.54 -6.54
N LYS A 144 -0.72 -24.04 -6.74
CA LYS A 144 -0.46 -22.68 -7.23
C LYS A 144 -0.52 -22.60 -8.74
N GLU A 145 0.02 -23.61 -9.43
CA GLU A 145 0.11 -23.70 -10.89
C GLU A 145 -0.77 -24.83 -11.45
N PRO A 146 -2.04 -24.54 -11.76
CA PRO A 146 -2.93 -25.58 -12.29
C PRO A 146 -2.73 -25.87 -13.79
N LEU A 147 -1.98 -25.03 -14.52
CA LEU A 147 -1.78 -25.15 -15.97
C LEU A 147 -1.17 -26.51 -16.37
N GLY A 148 -1.75 -27.18 -17.33
CA GLY A 148 -1.26 -28.47 -17.85
C GLY A 148 -1.62 -29.68 -16.99
N ASN A 149 -2.14 -29.51 -15.78
CA ASN A 149 -2.64 -30.63 -14.98
C ASN A 149 -3.91 -31.22 -15.56
N LEU A 150 -4.10 -32.52 -15.45
CA LEU A 150 -5.36 -33.18 -15.81
C LEU A 150 -6.42 -32.93 -14.73
N ALA A 151 -7.60 -32.50 -15.15
CA ALA A 151 -8.70 -32.22 -14.24
C ALA A 151 -10.08 -32.51 -14.84
N VAL A 152 -11.05 -32.77 -13.97
CA VAL A 152 -12.48 -32.78 -14.29
C VAL A 152 -13.10 -31.42 -13.87
N ARG A 153 -12.61 -30.85 -12.75
CA ARG A 153 -13.07 -29.59 -12.16
C ARG A 153 -11.89 -28.75 -11.69
N LEU A 154 -11.98 -27.45 -11.88
CA LEU A 154 -11.05 -26.48 -11.33
C LEU A 154 -11.81 -25.48 -10.46
N GLU A 155 -11.27 -25.19 -9.29
CA GLU A 155 -11.73 -24.13 -8.38
C GLU A 155 -10.64 -23.09 -8.24
N ALA A 156 -11.01 -21.83 -8.05
CA ALA A 156 -10.09 -20.75 -7.72
C ALA A 156 -10.58 -19.99 -6.48
N GLU A 157 -9.70 -19.88 -5.49
CA GLU A 157 -9.86 -18.99 -4.34
C GLU A 157 -9.20 -17.67 -4.65
N VAL A 158 -9.93 -16.56 -4.52
CA VAL A 158 -9.43 -15.23 -4.85
C VAL A 158 -9.73 -14.24 -3.73
N LEU A 159 -8.83 -13.27 -3.53
CA LEU A 159 -9.10 -12.06 -2.76
C LEU A 159 -9.61 -10.98 -3.72
N ILE A 160 -10.82 -10.50 -3.48
CA ILE A 160 -11.41 -9.39 -4.22
C ILE A 160 -11.28 -8.14 -3.37
N ILE A 161 -10.60 -7.13 -3.91
CA ILE A 161 -10.43 -5.82 -3.27
C ILE A 161 -11.29 -4.82 -4.00
N THR A 162 -12.16 -4.14 -3.27
CA THR A 162 -13.06 -3.10 -3.78
C THR A 162 -12.79 -1.77 -3.11
N THR A 163 -13.13 -0.69 -3.80
CA THR A 163 -13.02 0.66 -3.25
C THR A 163 -14.19 1.55 -3.71
N SER A 164 -14.38 2.69 -3.05
CA SER A 164 -15.39 3.67 -3.40
C SER A 164 -15.17 4.28 -4.78
N LYS A 165 -16.20 4.28 -5.64
CA LYS A 165 -16.19 4.96 -6.94
C LYS A 165 -15.89 6.45 -6.79
N THR A 166 -16.45 7.08 -5.77
CA THR A 166 -16.24 8.51 -5.47
C THR A 166 -14.79 8.78 -5.10
N ALA A 167 -14.14 7.90 -4.34
CA ALA A 167 -12.74 8.03 -3.98
C ALA A 167 -11.83 7.98 -5.22
N ILE A 168 -12.04 6.99 -6.09
CA ILE A 168 -11.34 6.90 -7.38
C ILE A 168 -11.55 8.18 -8.19
N ALA A 169 -12.81 8.63 -8.35
CA ALA A 169 -13.14 9.81 -9.14
C ALA A 169 -12.46 11.08 -8.59
N ASN A 170 -12.41 11.25 -7.26
CA ASN A 170 -11.75 12.40 -6.64
C ASN A 170 -10.24 12.40 -6.89
N ILE A 171 -9.57 11.26 -6.73
CA ILE A 171 -8.14 11.10 -7.00
C ILE A 171 -7.86 11.40 -8.48
N THR A 172 -8.62 10.76 -9.38
CA THR A 172 -8.47 10.95 -10.83
C THR A 172 -8.63 12.41 -11.23
N GLN A 173 -9.69 13.08 -10.76
CA GLN A 173 -9.92 14.49 -11.09
C GLN A 173 -8.83 15.41 -10.55
N CYS A 174 -8.27 15.15 -9.38
CA CYS A 174 -7.18 15.97 -8.84
C CYS A 174 -5.89 15.83 -9.66
N ILE A 175 -5.53 14.61 -10.05
CA ILE A 175 -4.33 14.34 -10.85
C ILE A 175 -4.49 14.91 -12.26
N GLU A 176 -5.64 14.69 -12.92
CA GLU A 176 -5.92 15.21 -14.25
C GLU A 176 -5.94 16.75 -14.28
N ARG A 177 -6.52 17.41 -13.27
CA ARG A 177 -6.49 18.87 -13.15
C ARG A 177 -5.11 19.43 -12.83
N ALA A 178 -4.24 18.66 -12.19
CA ALA A 178 -2.84 19.01 -12.01
C ALA A 178 -2.02 18.92 -13.31
N GLY A 179 -2.61 18.36 -14.38
CA GLY A 179 -2.01 18.26 -15.70
C GLY A 179 -1.46 16.89 -16.07
N TYR A 180 -1.68 15.88 -15.23
CA TYR A 180 -1.12 14.52 -15.42
C TYR A 180 -2.21 13.50 -15.70
N SER A 181 -1.86 12.43 -16.42
CA SER A 181 -2.76 11.28 -16.60
C SER A 181 -2.42 10.16 -15.62
N ILE A 182 -3.39 9.25 -15.40
CA ILE A 182 -3.21 8.09 -14.53
C ILE A 182 -3.04 6.85 -15.41
N ASP A 183 -1.91 6.16 -15.23
CA ASP A 183 -1.66 4.87 -15.89
C ASP A 183 -2.31 3.72 -15.12
N ASN A 184 -2.28 3.77 -13.79
CA ASN A 184 -2.86 2.74 -12.92
C ASN A 184 -3.17 3.27 -11.51
N ILE A 185 -4.12 2.61 -10.83
CA ILE A 185 -4.39 2.79 -9.40
C ILE A 185 -4.20 1.45 -8.69
N MET A 186 -3.36 1.42 -7.68
CA MET A 186 -3.01 0.24 -6.91
C MET A 186 -3.45 0.38 -5.45
N LEU A 187 -3.73 -0.74 -4.77
CA LEU A 187 -3.91 -0.72 -3.32
C LEU A 187 -2.59 -0.30 -2.64
N LYS A 188 -2.66 0.63 -1.69
CA LYS A 188 -1.50 1.20 -1.00
C LYS A 188 -0.60 0.13 -0.36
N THR A 189 -1.19 -0.80 0.39
CA THR A 189 -0.44 -1.87 1.07
C THR A 189 0.17 -2.88 0.10
N LEU A 190 -0.46 -3.14 -1.05
CA LEU A 190 0.15 -3.95 -2.12
C LEU A 190 1.35 -3.24 -2.75
N ALA A 191 1.23 -1.92 -2.97
CA ALA A 191 2.38 -1.14 -3.43
C ALA A 191 3.54 -1.24 -2.43
N SER A 192 3.28 -0.99 -1.14
CA SER A 192 4.31 -1.11 -0.09
C SER A 192 4.95 -2.50 -0.07
N MET A 193 4.17 -3.57 -0.26
CA MET A 193 4.66 -4.95 -0.36
C MET A 193 5.75 -5.09 -1.45
N HIS A 194 5.51 -4.53 -2.64
CA HIS A 194 6.48 -4.58 -3.74
C HIS A 194 7.78 -3.80 -3.47
N ALA A 195 7.79 -2.90 -2.49
CA ALA A 195 8.98 -2.16 -2.12
C ALA A 195 9.79 -2.81 -1.00
N VAL A 196 9.12 -3.41 0.00
CA VAL A 196 9.77 -3.72 1.29
C VAL A 196 9.88 -5.20 1.61
N MET A 197 9.28 -6.07 0.81
CA MET A 197 9.15 -7.50 1.12
C MET A 197 9.96 -8.36 0.16
N ASP A 198 10.77 -9.23 0.70
CA ASP A 198 11.52 -10.20 -0.06
C ASP A 198 10.65 -11.42 -0.45
N PRO A 199 10.99 -12.15 -1.54
CA PRO A 199 10.23 -13.34 -1.96
C PRO A 199 10.11 -14.41 -0.87
N GLU A 200 11.17 -14.63 -0.07
CA GLU A 200 11.17 -15.62 1.02
C GLU A 200 10.15 -15.25 2.12
N GLU A 201 10.03 -13.96 2.45
CA GLU A 201 9.06 -13.47 3.43
C GLU A 201 7.61 -13.60 2.94
N ARG A 202 7.39 -13.51 1.62
CA ARG A 202 6.06 -13.72 1.02
C ARG A 202 5.62 -15.18 1.13
N ASP A 203 6.53 -16.11 0.92
CA ASP A 203 6.24 -17.55 0.99
C ASP A 203 5.99 -18.02 2.42
N LEU A 204 6.84 -17.58 3.36
CA LEU A 204 6.71 -17.91 4.80
C LEU A 204 5.44 -17.31 5.44
N GLY A 205 4.92 -16.26 4.89
CA GLY A 205 3.83 -15.47 5.46
C GLY A 205 4.32 -14.30 6.30
N SER A 206 3.73 -13.13 6.07
CA SER A 206 4.10 -11.89 6.74
C SER A 206 2.93 -10.92 6.81
N ILE A 207 3.02 -9.98 7.72
CA ILE A 207 2.07 -8.88 7.86
C ILE A 207 2.82 -7.57 7.60
N ILE A 208 2.35 -6.79 6.65
CA ILE A 208 2.86 -5.42 6.45
C ILE A 208 1.87 -4.47 7.11
N ILE A 209 2.40 -3.57 7.94
CA ILE A 209 1.62 -2.50 8.60
C ILE A 209 2.19 -1.16 8.16
N ASP A 210 1.42 -0.39 7.41
CA ASP A 210 1.74 0.98 7.00
C ASP A 210 1.19 1.97 8.03
N LEU A 211 2.07 2.52 8.85
CA LEU A 211 1.77 3.51 9.88
C LEU A 211 1.73 4.91 9.25
N GLY A 212 0.58 5.28 8.70
CA GLY A 212 0.37 6.58 8.08
C GLY A 212 0.04 7.70 9.07
N GLY A 213 -0.15 8.92 8.55
CA GLY A 213 -0.56 10.07 9.37
C GLY A 213 -2.03 10.01 9.80
N GLY A 214 -2.93 9.68 8.88
CA GLY A 214 -4.38 9.65 9.14
C GLY A 214 -4.98 8.25 9.23
N THR A 215 -4.32 7.25 8.67
CA THR A 215 -4.74 5.85 8.67
C THR A 215 -3.58 4.95 9.03
N THR A 216 -3.90 3.78 9.57
CA THR A 216 -2.99 2.63 9.63
C THR A 216 -3.60 1.52 8.80
N ASP A 217 -2.85 1.08 7.80
CA ASP A 217 -3.30 0.11 6.83
C ASP A 217 -2.44 -1.16 6.93
N ALA A 218 -3.04 -2.36 6.88
CA ALA A 218 -2.29 -3.59 6.90
C ALA A 218 -2.72 -4.55 5.78
N ILE A 219 -1.80 -5.42 5.39
CA ILE A 219 -2.05 -6.54 4.49
C ILE A 219 -1.39 -7.79 5.06
N VAL A 220 -2.13 -8.87 5.07
CA VAL A 220 -1.65 -10.19 5.47
C VAL A 220 -1.32 -11.00 4.23
N ILE A 221 -0.10 -11.50 4.16
CA ILE A 221 0.40 -12.34 3.06
C ILE A 221 0.64 -13.74 3.63
N ASN A 222 0.26 -14.76 2.91
CA ASN A 222 0.54 -16.16 3.24
C ASN A 222 0.76 -16.96 1.96
N LYS A 223 1.85 -17.71 1.89
CA LYS A 223 2.21 -18.50 0.70
C LYS A 223 2.17 -17.66 -0.58
N ASP A 224 2.87 -16.52 -0.56
CA ASP A 224 2.98 -15.58 -1.67
C ASP A 224 1.65 -14.97 -2.18
N ALA A 225 0.58 -15.04 -1.38
CA ALA A 225 -0.72 -14.46 -1.75
C ALA A 225 -1.31 -13.62 -0.61
N PRO A 226 -1.93 -12.46 -0.90
CA PRO A 226 -2.65 -11.69 0.10
C PRO A 226 -3.91 -12.44 0.55
N VAL A 227 -4.06 -12.54 1.88
CA VAL A 227 -5.19 -13.20 2.55
C VAL A 227 -6.30 -12.21 2.86
N CYS A 228 -5.93 -11.06 3.41
CA CYS A 228 -6.85 -9.94 3.67
C CYS A 228 -6.10 -8.61 3.71
N THR A 229 -6.85 -7.53 3.60
CA THR A 229 -6.38 -6.18 3.90
C THR A 229 -7.33 -5.52 4.89
N VAL A 230 -6.76 -4.77 5.82
CA VAL A 230 -7.49 -4.03 6.86
C VAL A 230 -7.01 -2.58 6.90
N SER A 231 -7.89 -1.69 7.36
CA SER A 231 -7.57 -0.28 7.54
C SER A 231 -8.32 0.30 8.72
N ILE A 232 -7.62 1.02 9.57
CA ILE A 232 -8.21 1.79 10.67
C ILE A 232 -8.01 3.29 10.45
N PRO A 233 -8.98 4.15 10.80
CA PRO A 233 -8.92 5.60 10.57
C PRO A 233 -8.12 6.34 11.64
N VAL A 234 -7.09 5.71 12.14
CA VAL A 234 -6.19 6.25 13.17
C VAL A 234 -4.74 6.13 12.70
N GLY A 235 -3.91 7.10 13.06
CA GLY A 235 -2.52 7.16 12.69
C GLY A 235 -1.79 8.26 13.43
N GLY A 236 -0.59 8.63 12.97
CA GLY A 236 0.31 9.56 13.64
C GLY A 236 -0.25 10.95 13.95
N ASN A 237 -1.32 11.38 13.27
CA ASN A 237 -1.98 12.66 13.55
C ASN A 237 -2.73 12.66 14.90
N LEU A 238 -3.19 11.50 15.37
CA LEU A 238 -3.77 11.41 16.72
C LEU A 238 -2.72 11.59 17.79
N VAL A 239 -1.52 11.01 17.60
CA VAL A 239 -0.37 11.24 18.48
C VAL A 239 -0.02 12.73 18.55
N THR A 240 0.02 13.40 17.39
CA THR A 240 0.23 14.85 17.32
C THR A 240 -0.83 15.63 18.09
N ASN A 241 -2.10 15.24 17.94
CA ASN A 241 -3.21 15.86 18.64
C ASN A 241 -3.11 15.66 20.16
N ASP A 242 -2.73 14.49 20.63
CA ASP A 242 -2.58 14.22 22.05
C ASP A 242 -1.48 15.11 22.67
N ILE A 243 -0.32 15.23 21.99
CA ILE A 243 0.75 16.17 22.40
C ILE A 243 0.21 17.62 22.41
N ALA A 244 -0.52 18.02 21.36
CA ALA A 244 -1.07 19.37 21.26
C ALA A 244 -2.01 19.71 22.42
N VAL A 245 -2.89 18.77 22.77
CA VAL A 245 -3.86 18.94 23.88
C VAL A 245 -3.15 18.94 25.22
N VAL A 246 -2.29 17.98 25.50
CA VAL A 246 -1.64 17.83 26.82
C VAL A 246 -0.66 18.98 27.09
N LYS A 247 0.13 19.38 26.07
CA LYS A 247 1.12 20.47 26.24
C LYS A 247 0.55 21.84 25.88
N GLY A 248 -0.70 21.94 25.39
CA GLY A 248 -1.36 23.21 25.09
C GLY A 248 -0.66 23.99 23.96
N VAL A 249 -0.16 23.31 22.93
CA VAL A 249 0.54 23.89 21.78
C VAL A 249 -0.25 23.73 20.48
N SER A 250 0.16 24.47 19.44
CA SER A 250 -0.43 24.27 18.09
C SER A 250 -0.09 22.89 17.53
N ALA A 251 -0.94 22.36 16.65
CA ALA A 251 -0.68 21.09 15.98
C ALA A 251 0.66 21.08 15.23
N ALA A 252 1.08 22.20 14.64
CA ALA A 252 2.38 22.31 13.98
C ALA A 252 3.55 22.15 14.95
N ASN A 253 3.48 22.78 16.14
CA ASN A 253 4.49 22.61 17.17
C ASN A 253 4.48 21.21 17.76
N ALA A 254 3.31 20.63 17.98
CA ALA A 254 3.17 19.25 18.46
C ALA A 254 3.76 18.24 17.46
N GLU A 255 3.54 18.43 16.16
CA GLU A 255 4.14 17.59 15.13
C GLU A 255 5.66 17.69 15.14
N LYS A 256 6.19 18.90 15.28
CA LYS A 256 7.65 19.10 15.40
C LYS A 256 8.22 18.39 16.61
N ILE A 257 7.61 18.55 17.79
CA ILE A 257 8.00 17.86 19.04
C ILE A 257 7.93 16.34 18.84
N LYS A 258 6.88 15.82 18.25
CA LYS A 258 6.74 14.38 17.96
C LYS A 258 7.90 13.84 17.11
N ILE A 259 8.27 14.58 16.05
CA ILE A 259 9.33 14.15 15.12
C ILE A 259 10.71 14.26 15.75
N GLU A 260 11.00 15.34 16.49
CA GLU A 260 12.34 15.62 17.01
C GLU A 260 12.62 14.92 18.35
N ASP A 261 11.60 14.82 19.21
CA ASP A 261 11.77 14.36 20.61
C ASP A 261 10.98 13.09 20.94
N GLY A 262 10.06 12.65 20.04
CA GLY A 262 9.17 11.53 20.29
C GLY A 262 9.89 10.19 20.40
N CYS A 263 9.33 9.32 21.25
CA CYS A 263 9.64 7.91 21.37
C CYS A 263 8.35 7.20 21.83
N CYS A 264 8.07 6.01 21.32
CA CYS A 264 6.87 5.27 21.70
C CYS A 264 7.14 4.05 22.58
N TRP A 265 8.34 3.92 23.12
CA TRP A 265 8.73 2.89 24.07
C TRP A 265 9.76 3.47 25.03
N LEU A 266 9.35 3.74 26.26
CA LEU A 266 10.19 4.45 27.23
C LEU A 266 11.54 3.76 27.48
N ASP A 267 11.55 2.44 27.59
CA ASP A 267 12.78 1.66 27.83
C ASP A 267 13.78 1.71 26.65
N ALA A 268 13.31 2.08 25.44
CA ALA A 268 14.16 2.28 24.27
C ALA A 268 14.56 3.74 24.05
N MET A 269 14.19 4.64 24.95
CA MET A 269 14.52 6.05 24.85
C MET A 269 16.02 6.27 25.07
N GLU A 270 16.71 6.73 24.04
CA GLU A 270 18.12 7.09 24.12
C GLU A 270 18.29 8.48 24.76
N GLY A 271 18.71 8.48 26.01
CA GLY A 271 19.08 9.70 26.76
C GLY A 271 17.90 10.59 27.15
N GLU A 272 17.92 11.03 28.39
CA GLU A 272 17.02 12.08 28.86
C GLU A 272 17.54 13.45 28.43
N ARG A 273 16.65 14.32 27.94
CA ARG A 273 16.97 15.71 27.58
C ARG A 273 15.80 16.61 27.85
N GLU A 274 16.09 17.89 27.99
CA GLU A 274 15.06 18.92 28.08
C GLU A 274 14.45 19.23 26.71
N VAL A 275 13.11 19.27 26.66
CA VAL A 275 12.32 19.63 25.49
C VAL A 275 11.69 20.98 25.74
N ILE A 276 11.91 21.92 24.83
CA ILE A 276 11.32 23.26 24.91
C ILE A 276 9.92 23.22 24.28
N ILE A 277 8.91 23.45 25.09
CA ILE A 277 7.52 23.58 24.67
C ILE A 277 7.22 25.04 24.34
N PRO A 278 6.95 25.42 23.08
CA PRO A 278 6.68 26.81 22.73
C PRO A 278 5.42 27.34 23.45
N GLY A 279 5.52 28.50 24.02
CA GLY A 279 4.37 29.15 24.64
C GLY A 279 3.30 29.54 23.61
N ALA A 280 2.03 29.41 23.95
CA ALA A 280 0.91 29.82 23.12
C ALA A 280 0.06 30.91 23.82
N GLY A 281 -0.51 31.85 23.04
CA GLY A 281 -1.40 32.89 23.58
C GLY A 281 -0.75 33.84 24.60
N GLY A 282 0.55 34.15 24.40
CA GLY A 282 1.32 35.02 25.28
C GLY A 282 1.92 34.35 26.52
N ARG A 283 1.78 33.04 26.66
CA ARG A 283 2.46 32.25 27.70
C ARG A 283 3.95 32.12 27.36
N PRO A 284 4.86 32.17 28.37
CA PRO A 284 6.27 31.88 28.13
C PRO A 284 6.47 30.42 27.68
N PRO A 285 7.60 30.11 27.01
CA PRO A 285 7.98 28.73 26.77
C PRO A 285 8.12 27.94 28.09
N GLU A 286 7.76 26.69 28.08
CA GLU A 286 7.93 25.74 29.18
C GLU A 286 9.02 24.72 28.82
N VAL A 287 9.72 24.20 29.81
CA VAL A 287 10.68 23.11 29.63
C VAL A 287 10.13 21.87 30.31
N CYS A 288 10.12 20.75 29.62
CA CYS A 288 9.73 19.46 30.17
C CYS A 288 10.79 18.38 29.83
N ALA A 289 10.74 17.28 30.55
CA ALA A 289 11.59 16.14 30.28
C ALA A 289 11.11 15.45 28.98
N ARG A 290 12.02 14.87 28.20
CA ARG A 290 11.70 14.09 26.99
C ARG A 290 10.80 12.90 27.32
N SER A 291 11.03 12.26 28.49
CA SER A 291 10.18 11.16 29.00
C SER A 291 8.70 11.55 29.10
N GLU A 292 8.37 12.79 29.49
CA GLU A 292 6.97 13.25 29.55
C GLU A 292 6.31 13.26 28.15
N ILE A 293 7.07 13.53 27.09
CA ILE A 293 6.56 13.45 25.72
C ILE A 293 6.33 11.99 25.32
N CYS A 294 7.25 11.09 25.69
CA CYS A 294 7.13 9.67 25.44
C CYS A 294 5.92 9.06 26.16
N GLU A 295 5.66 9.46 27.41
CA GLU A 295 4.49 9.04 28.19
C GLU A 295 3.15 9.42 27.54
N ILE A 296 3.12 10.47 26.72
CA ILE A 296 1.94 10.85 25.93
C ILE A 296 1.82 9.98 24.69
N ILE A 297 2.95 9.66 24.05
CA ILE A 297 3.01 8.96 22.75
C ILE A 297 2.75 7.47 22.91
N GLU A 298 3.39 6.81 23.87
CA GLU A 298 3.38 5.36 24.02
C GLU A 298 1.96 4.76 24.14
N PRO A 299 1.05 5.28 25.01
CA PRO A 299 -0.31 4.73 25.11
C PRO A 299 -1.10 4.83 23.78
N ARG A 300 -0.91 5.93 23.05
CA ARG A 300 -1.60 6.11 21.77
C ARG A 300 -1.08 5.16 20.70
N MET A 301 0.21 4.97 20.62
CA MET A 301 0.80 4.03 19.67
C MET A 301 0.45 2.58 20.04
N GLN A 302 0.39 2.25 21.34
CA GLN A 302 -0.10 0.95 21.81
C GLN A 302 -1.55 0.71 21.42
N GLU A 303 -2.42 1.71 21.54
CA GLU A 303 -3.81 1.64 21.08
C GLU A 303 -3.89 1.36 19.57
N ILE A 304 -3.13 2.09 18.76
CA ILE A 304 -3.08 1.89 17.30
C ILE A 304 -2.68 0.45 16.95
N PHE A 305 -1.62 -0.07 17.55
CA PHE A 305 -1.18 -1.45 17.32
C PHE A 305 -2.20 -2.48 17.82
N THR A 306 -2.86 -2.22 18.93
CA THR A 306 -3.91 -3.10 19.45
C THR A 306 -5.09 -3.16 18.50
N MET A 307 -5.58 -2.01 18.04
CA MET A 307 -6.70 -1.93 17.09
C MET A 307 -6.39 -2.65 15.78
N ILE A 308 -5.21 -2.42 15.19
CA ILE A 308 -4.87 -3.07 13.92
C ILE A 308 -4.65 -4.57 14.08
N ARG A 309 -4.07 -5.00 15.19
CA ARG A 309 -3.92 -6.44 15.53
C ARG A 309 -5.28 -7.12 15.62
N ASP A 310 -6.21 -6.54 16.35
CA ASP A 310 -7.52 -7.11 16.59
C ASP A 310 -8.32 -7.22 15.28
N GLU A 311 -8.27 -6.19 14.42
CA GLU A 311 -8.84 -6.22 13.06
C GLU A 311 -8.21 -7.30 12.16
N ILE A 312 -6.90 -7.55 12.27
CA ILE A 312 -6.22 -8.61 11.53
C ILE A 312 -6.69 -9.97 12.01
N ILE A 313 -6.77 -10.18 13.32
CA ILE A 313 -7.23 -11.45 13.92
C ILE A 313 -8.66 -11.76 13.48
N ASP A 314 -9.54 -10.77 13.51
CA ASP A 314 -10.96 -10.93 13.15
C ASP A 314 -11.15 -11.33 11.67
N ARG A 315 -10.24 -10.90 10.77
CA ARG A 315 -10.38 -11.12 9.32
C ARG A 315 -9.55 -12.26 8.77
N ALA A 316 -8.39 -12.53 9.36
CA ALA A 316 -7.43 -13.46 8.75
C ALA A 316 -7.63 -14.92 9.19
N ASP A 317 -8.35 -15.19 10.28
CA ASP A 317 -8.51 -16.52 10.91
C ASP A 317 -7.16 -17.28 11.02
N LEU A 318 -6.07 -16.53 11.23
CA LEU A 318 -4.71 -17.03 11.26
C LEU A 318 -4.12 -16.85 12.66
N GLN A 319 -3.37 -17.85 13.12
CA GLN A 319 -2.40 -17.61 14.17
C GLN A 319 -1.33 -16.66 13.61
N LEU A 320 -1.17 -15.50 14.24
CA LEU A 320 -0.19 -14.47 13.85
C LEU A 320 1.23 -15.00 14.14
N SER A 321 1.71 -15.93 13.30
CA SER A 321 3.02 -16.58 13.44
C SER A 321 4.06 -16.05 12.46
N GLY A 322 3.68 -15.11 11.59
CA GLY A 322 4.56 -14.56 10.56
C GLY A 322 5.37 -13.35 11.00
N ASN A 323 6.27 -12.91 10.13
CA ASN A 323 7.04 -11.68 10.30
C ASN A 323 6.12 -10.45 10.22
N ILE A 324 6.39 -9.44 11.05
CA ILE A 324 5.71 -8.14 10.99
C ILE A 324 6.66 -7.11 10.40
N ILE A 325 6.22 -6.46 9.34
CA ILE A 325 6.99 -5.45 8.62
C ILE A 325 6.30 -4.11 8.80
N LEU A 326 6.94 -3.21 9.54
CA LEU A 326 6.42 -1.87 9.81
C LEU A 326 6.93 -0.89 8.76
N THR A 327 6.05 -0.15 8.12
CA THR A 327 6.40 0.86 7.12
C THR A 327 5.58 2.14 7.30
N GLY A 328 5.75 3.11 6.39
CA GLY A 328 5.11 4.42 6.53
C GLY A 328 5.86 5.38 7.45
N GLY A 329 5.36 6.60 7.58
CA GLY A 329 6.01 7.66 8.36
C GLY A 329 6.08 7.37 9.86
N GLY A 330 5.11 6.64 10.42
CA GLY A 330 5.08 6.23 11.82
C GLY A 330 6.16 5.20 12.18
N ALA A 331 6.66 4.44 11.19
CA ALA A 331 7.75 3.49 11.39
C ALA A 331 9.11 4.16 11.65
N LEU A 332 9.22 5.48 11.47
CA LEU A 332 10.41 6.26 11.82
C LEU A 332 10.48 6.59 13.32
N MET A 333 9.42 6.35 14.09
CA MET A 333 9.38 6.69 15.51
C MET A 333 10.28 5.75 16.32
N PRO A 334 11.19 6.27 17.14
CA PRO A 334 12.00 5.46 18.05
C PRO A 334 11.13 4.57 18.96
N GLY A 335 11.52 3.31 19.15
CA GLY A 335 10.82 2.36 20.01
C GLY A 335 9.64 1.64 19.33
N VAL A 336 9.34 1.94 18.06
CA VAL A 336 8.17 1.37 17.35
C VAL A 336 8.25 -0.16 17.17
N VAL A 337 9.44 -0.71 16.99
CA VAL A 337 9.68 -2.15 16.87
C VAL A 337 9.38 -2.84 18.20
N GLN A 338 9.96 -2.35 19.30
CA GLN A 338 9.79 -2.92 20.65
C GLN A 338 8.32 -2.86 21.09
N LEU A 339 7.64 -1.76 20.81
CA LEU A 339 6.21 -1.64 21.09
C LEU A 339 5.39 -2.64 20.29
N ALA A 340 5.68 -2.80 19.00
CA ALA A 340 4.99 -3.79 18.15
C ALA A 340 5.26 -5.23 18.64
N GLU A 341 6.52 -5.56 18.98
CA GLU A 341 6.88 -6.86 19.56
C GLU A 341 6.06 -7.16 20.82
N SER A 342 5.91 -6.18 21.70
CA SER A 342 5.10 -6.29 22.92
C SER A 342 3.62 -6.55 22.62
N VAL A 343 3.03 -5.78 21.69
CA VAL A 343 1.59 -5.88 21.37
C VAL A 343 1.25 -7.16 20.62
N PHE A 344 2.09 -7.55 19.66
CA PHE A 344 1.85 -8.75 18.83
C PHE A 344 2.38 -10.05 19.47
N GLY A 345 3.18 -9.96 20.54
CA GLY A 345 3.73 -11.13 21.23
C GLY A 345 4.76 -11.90 20.41
N THR A 346 5.51 -11.23 19.53
CA THR A 346 6.52 -11.83 18.65
C THR A 346 7.76 -10.92 18.55
N THR A 347 8.93 -11.52 18.43
CA THR A 347 10.20 -10.80 18.17
C THR A 347 10.52 -10.69 16.69
N ALA A 348 9.67 -11.25 15.81
CA ALA A 348 9.84 -11.21 14.37
C ALA A 348 9.27 -9.92 13.77
N VAL A 349 9.70 -8.75 14.29
CA VAL A 349 9.29 -7.42 13.84
C VAL A 349 10.48 -6.69 13.24
N ARG A 350 10.29 -6.06 12.09
CA ARG A 350 11.31 -5.22 11.45
C ARG A 350 10.72 -3.97 10.78
N ILE A 351 11.58 -2.99 10.57
CA ILE A 351 11.25 -1.84 9.71
C ILE A 351 11.37 -2.27 8.24
N GLY A 352 10.32 -2.00 7.47
CA GLY A 352 10.27 -2.18 6.03
C GLY A 352 10.82 -0.95 5.31
N VAL A 353 12.00 -1.08 4.76
CA VAL A 353 12.66 -0.05 3.95
C VAL A 353 12.68 -0.53 2.51
N PRO A 354 12.40 0.34 1.52
CA PRO A 354 12.50 -0.04 0.11
C PRO A 354 13.83 -0.69 -0.24
N GLY A 355 13.78 -1.74 -1.04
CA GLY A 355 14.96 -2.46 -1.54
C GLY A 355 15.91 -1.56 -2.32
N ASP A 356 17.03 -2.12 -2.76
CA ASP A 356 18.02 -1.38 -3.53
C ASP A 356 17.66 -1.39 -5.03
N PHE A 357 17.05 -0.30 -5.49
CA PHE A 357 16.71 -0.07 -6.90
C PHE A 357 17.75 0.81 -7.63
N GLY A 358 18.94 1.04 -7.05
CA GLY A 358 19.93 1.93 -7.67
C GLY A 358 19.60 3.42 -7.54
N GLY A 359 20.38 4.28 -8.24
CA GLY A 359 20.15 5.72 -8.30
C GLY A 359 20.36 6.46 -6.97
N ILE A 360 19.41 7.34 -6.62
CA ILE A 360 19.48 8.23 -5.44
C ILE A 360 19.05 7.53 -4.14
N ARG A 361 19.76 6.48 -3.76
CA ARG A 361 19.41 5.54 -2.66
C ARG A 361 19.10 6.21 -1.34
N GLU A 362 19.86 7.22 -0.94
CA GLU A 362 19.72 7.89 0.36
C GLU A 362 18.38 8.63 0.51
N GLU A 363 17.76 9.04 -0.61
CA GLU A 363 16.51 9.77 -0.58
C GLU A 363 15.29 8.87 -0.43
N TYR A 364 15.26 7.70 -1.09
CA TYR A 364 14.08 6.84 -1.12
C TYR A 364 14.14 5.62 -0.19
N ARG A 365 15.33 5.21 0.28
CA ARG A 365 15.47 4.04 1.18
C ARG A 365 15.07 4.38 2.60
N ARG A 366 13.83 4.78 2.75
CA ARG A 366 13.18 5.13 4.01
C ARG A 366 11.78 4.50 4.04
N PRO A 367 11.28 4.08 5.22
CA PRO A 367 9.98 3.40 5.31
C PRO A 367 8.82 4.27 4.81
N ASP A 368 8.90 5.58 4.92
CA ASP A 368 7.88 6.51 4.48
C ASP A 368 7.80 6.67 2.94
N PHE A 369 8.79 6.17 2.18
CA PHE A 369 8.76 6.09 0.71
C PHE A 369 8.29 4.72 0.18
N ALA A 370 7.99 3.76 1.04
CA ALA A 370 7.65 2.39 0.64
C ALA A 370 6.51 2.33 -0.39
N THR A 371 5.42 3.08 -0.18
CA THR A 371 4.31 3.12 -1.14
C THR A 371 4.73 3.69 -2.49
N ALA A 372 5.40 4.84 -2.53
CA ALA A 372 5.76 5.50 -3.78
C ALA A 372 6.77 4.68 -4.61
N VAL A 373 7.78 4.08 -3.97
CA VAL A 373 8.73 3.15 -4.60
C VAL A 373 8.02 1.89 -5.06
N GLY A 374 7.14 1.34 -4.24
CA GLY A 374 6.37 0.14 -4.54
C GLY A 374 5.40 0.31 -5.70
N LEU A 375 4.86 1.52 -5.92
CA LEU A 375 4.08 1.84 -7.12
C LEU A 375 4.91 1.71 -8.39
N VAL A 376 6.15 2.21 -8.36
CA VAL A 376 7.07 2.11 -9.48
C VAL A 376 7.44 0.65 -9.75
N ASN A 377 7.87 -0.08 -8.72
CA ASN A 377 8.26 -1.48 -8.85
C ASN A 377 7.09 -2.39 -9.21
N GLY A 378 5.95 -2.28 -8.51
CA GLY A 378 4.77 -3.11 -8.79
C GLY A 378 4.23 -2.90 -10.21
N TYR A 379 4.22 -1.65 -10.72
CA TYR A 379 3.82 -1.38 -12.08
C TYR A 379 4.81 -1.95 -13.12
N PHE A 380 6.10 -1.80 -12.88
CA PHE A 380 7.15 -2.43 -13.70
C PHE A 380 6.98 -3.95 -13.77
N GLU A 381 6.70 -4.56 -12.65
CA GLU A 381 6.45 -6.00 -12.55
C GLU A 381 5.15 -6.45 -13.22
N GLY A 382 4.32 -5.50 -13.67
CA GLY A 382 3.08 -5.76 -14.36
C GLY A 382 1.89 -5.97 -13.44
N PHE A 383 2.02 -5.63 -12.15
CA PHE A 383 0.91 -5.62 -11.22
C PHE A 383 0.04 -4.39 -11.49
N CYS A 384 -1.11 -4.61 -12.14
CA CYS A 384 -2.04 -3.54 -12.53
C CYS A 384 -3.42 -3.80 -11.94
N GLY A 385 -4.11 -2.73 -11.53
CA GLY A 385 -5.54 -2.80 -11.21
C GLY A 385 -6.39 -3.15 -12.45
N SER A 386 -7.61 -3.60 -12.21
CA SER A 386 -8.54 -4.10 -13.23
C SER A 386 -8.94 -3.09 -14.32
N ASP A 387 -8.65 -1.79 -14.15
CA ASP A 387 -9.02 -0.72 -15.09
C ASP A 387 -7.92 0.36 -15.18
N SER A 388 -7.08 0.25 -16.20
CA SER A 388 -6.26 1.39 -16.63
C SER A 388 -7.08 2.30 -17.54
N PRO A 389 -7.28 3.60 -17.23
CA PRO A 389 -8.10 4.52 -18.02
C PRO A 389 -7.57 4.77 -19.45
N ASN A 390 -6.29 4.51 -19.72
CA ASN A 390 -5.59 4.99 -20.90
C ASN A 390 -5.56 4.03 -22.10
N LYS A 391 -6.36 2.93 -22.12
CA LYS A 391 -6.43 2.05 -23.30
C LYS A 391 -7.42 2.49 -24.38
N LYS A 392 -8.04 3.68 -24.29
CA LYS A 392 -9.07 4.12 -25.25
C LYS A 392 -8.61 4.99 -26.41
N SER A 393 -7.34 5.26 -26.62
CA SER A 393 -6.91 6.07 -27.76
C SER A 393 -5.74 5.50 -28.51
N LYS A 394 -6.00 4.59 -29.43
CA LYS A 394 -5.33 4.33 -30.71
C LYS A 394 -5.40 2.85 -31.08
N LYS A 395 -6.56 2.38 -31.52
CA LYS A 395 -6.70 1.37 -32.58
C LYS A 395 -8.16 1.02 -32.80
N GLY A 396 -8.47 0.75 -34.04
CA GLY A 396 -9.81 0.53 -34.51
C GLY A 396 -10.47 -0.77 -33.99
N GLN A 397 -11.75 -0.83 -34.16
CA GLN A 397 -12.80 -1.65 -33.57
C GLN A 397 -12.65 -3.19 -33.49
N ASN A 398 -11.47 -3.81 -33.62
CA ASN A 398 -11.34 -5.28 -33.68
C ASN A 398 -10.40 -5.99 -32.70
N GLU A 399 -9.88 -5.33 -31.65
CA GLU A 399 -8.92 -5.97 -30.71
C GLU A 399 -9.34 -5.95 -29.24
N LYS A 400 -10.63 -6.02 -28.93
CA LYS A 400 -11.10 -6.02 -27.52
C LYS A 400 -10.77 -7.27 -26.71
N HIS A 401 -10.25 -8.36 -27.30
CA HIS A 401 -10.01 -9.62 -26.61
C HIS A 401 -8.53 -9.99 -26.37
N SER A 402 -7.56 -9.31 -26.99
CA SER A 402 -6.15 -9.72 -26.89
C SER A 402 -5.38 -9.07 -25.72
N ASP A 403 -5.81 -7.91 -25.25
CA ASP A 403 -5.03 -7.14 -24.25
C ASP A 403 -5.24 -7.58 -22.79
N GLU A 404 -6.43 -8.12 -22.46
CA GLU A 404 -6.68 -8.73 -21.14
C GLU A 404 -5.89 -10.01 -20.93
N ILE A 405 -5.65 -10.77 -22.01
CA ILE A 405 -4.82 -11.99 -21.99
C ILE A 405 -3.35 -11.64 -21.68
N GLY A 406 -2.85 -10.48 -22.14
CA GLY A 406 -1.49 -10.01 -21.87
C GLY A 406 -1.24 -9.68 -20.39
N LEU A 407 -2.24 -9.16 -19.67
CA LEU A 407 -2.15 -8.84 -18.24
C LEU A 407 -2.13 -10.10 -17.37
N ILE A 408 -3.02 -11.03 -17.67
CA ILE A 408 -3.06 -12.34 -17.01
C ILE A 408 -1.77 -13.12 -17.30
N GLN A 409 -1.23 -13.06 -18.55
CA GLN A 409 0.04 -13.70 -18.89
C GLN A 409 1.24 -13.09 -18.17
N LYS A 410 1.27 -11.77 -17.92
CA LYS A 410 2.33 -11.13 -17.12
C LYS A 410 2.23 -11.51 -15.64
N PHE A 411 1.00 -11.56 -15.10
CA PHE A 411 0.73 -12.06 -13.75
C PHE A 411 1.22 -13.51 -13.61
N PHE A 412 0.86 -14.40 -14.55
CA PHE A 412 1.32 -15.79 -14.53
C PHE A 412 2.84 -15.96 -14.76
N LYS A 413 3.51 -15.10 -15.52
CA LYS A 413 4.97 -15.17 -15.70
C LYS A 413 5.77 -14.82 -14.45
N LYS A 414 5.14 -14.20 -13.47
CA LYS A 414 5.83 -13.73 -12.26
C LYS A 414 5.45 -14.51 -11.02
N PHE A 415 4.21 -14.95 -10.92
CA PHE A 415 3.73 -15.76 -9.78
C PHE A 415 3.77 -17.27 -10.07
N PHE A 416 4.09 -17.64 -11.30
CA PHE A 416 4.24 -19.00 -11.81
C PHE A 416 5.40 -19.00 -12.83
#